data_768041f1b9279b8df8d7e20d9c689756
#
_entry.id   768041f1b9279b8df8d7e20d9c689756
#
_cell.length_a   1.000
_cell.length_b   1.000
_cell.length_c   1.000
_cell.angle_alpha   90.00
_cell.angle_beta   90.00
_cell.angle_gamma   90.00
#
_symmetry.space_group_name_H-M   'P 1'
#
loop_
_entity.id
_entity.type
_entity.pdbx_description
1 polymer ?
#
loop_
_entity_poly.entity_id
_entity_poly.type
_entity_poly.pdbx_seq_one_letter_code
_entity_poly.pdbx_strand_id
1 'polypeptide(L)'
;MMNLNNILQDVIKDVASIGFPLSKNLDNNIYIDKNRYDRVGACYRYKFPERYQIHLSEDTLMAKENEVKNIIAHEVLHSNFLTMEHNYIWEMYCKRMHDKFGYNIQVKYSWHKILKQ
;
A
#
# COMPACT_ATOMS: atom_id res chain seq x y z
N MET A 1 -19.67 0.40 3.36
CA MET A 1 -18.49 0.96 4.05
C MET A 1 -17.30 0.05 3.85
N MET A 2 -16.12 0.62 3.52
CA MET A 2 -14.92 -0.16 3.33
C MET A 2 -14.43 -0.80 4.63
N ASN A 3 -14.03 -2.06 4.56
CA ASN A 3 -13.30 -2.69 5.64
C ASN A 3 -11.82 -2.73 5.25
N LEU A 4 -11.06 -1.78 5.76
CA LEU A 4 -9.66 -1.60 5.37
C LEU A 4 -8.78 -2.80 5.70
N ASN A 5 -9.03 -3.44 6.84
CA ASN A 5 -8.22 -4.60 7.22
C ASN A 5 -8.49 -5.80 6.31
N ASN A 6 -9.72 -5.95 5.83
CA ASN A 6 -10.03 -6.99 4.83
C ASN A 6 -9.36 -6.68 3.50
N ILE A 7 -9.38 -5.41 3.08
CA ILE A 7 -8.68 -5.01 1.85
C ILE A 7 -7.19 -5.30 1.98
N LEU A 8 -6.60 -4.98 3.14
CA LEU A 8 -5.18 -5.27 3.40
C LEU A 8 -4.90 -6.78 3.28
N GLN A 9 -5.76 -7.63 3.84
CA GLN A 9 -5.58 -9.08 3.76
C GLN A 9 -5.66 -9.58 2.31
N ASP A 10 -6.58 -9.05 1.52
CA ASP A 10 -6.67 -9.39 0.10
C ASP A 10 -5.41 -8.98 -0.65
N VAL A 11 -4.90 -7.77 -0.39
CA VAL A 11 -3.67 -7.28 -1.00
C VAL A 11 -2.48 -8.16 -0.59
N ILE A 12 -2.36 -8.50 0.68
CA ILE A 12 -1.28 -9.36 1.18
C ILE A 12 -1.29 -10.71 0.47
N LYS A 13 -2.47 -11.30 0.31
CA LYS A 13 -2.63 -12.57 -0.40
C LYS A 13 -2.16 -12.46 -1.85
N ASP A 14 -2.58 -11.40 -2.53
CA ASP A 14 -2.20 -11.18 -3.93
C ASP A 14 -0.70 -10.94 -4.07
N VAL A 15 -0.12 -10.12 -3.20
CA VAL A 15 1.31 -9.81 -3.19
C VAL A 15 2.14 -11.07 -2.93
N ALA A 16 1.71 -11.90 -1.99
CA ALA A 16 2.38 -13.17 -1.72
C ALA A 16 2.39 -14.08 -2.94
N SER A 17 1.29 -14.09 -3.68
CA SER A 17 1.12 -14.98 -4.84
C SER A 17 2.03 -14.64 -6.02
N ILE A 18 2.56 -13.42 -6.08
CA ILE A 18 3.51 -13.03 -7.14
C ILE A 18 4.97 -13.17 -6.71
N GLY A 19 5.21 -13.79 -5.55
CA GLY A 19 6.57 -14.07 -5.07
C GLY A 19 7.23 -12.94 -4.30
N PHE A 20 6.48 -11.92 -3.89
CA PHE A 20 7.04 -10.86 -3.07
C PHE A 20 7.44 -11.39 -1.69
N PRO A 21 8.65 -11.08 -1.20
CA PRO A 21 9.09 -11.56 0.11
C PRO A 21 8.45 -10.74 1.25
N LEU A 22 7.21 -11.08 1.59
CA LEU A 22 6.49 -10.41 2.67
C LEU A 22 7.23 -10.55 4.00
N SER A 23 7.31 -9.46 4.74
CA SER A 23 7.82 -9.47 6.10
C SER A 23 6.84 -10.18 7.03
N LYS A 24 7.36 -11.04 7.91
CA LYS A 24 6.56 -11.65 8.98
C LYS A 24 6.05 -10.62 9.97
N ASN A 25 6.66 -9.44 9.96
CA ASN A 25 6.40 -8.37 10.92
C ASN A 25 5.56 -7.24 10.30
N LEU A 26 4.87 -7.49 9.21
CA LEU A 26 3.89 -6.55 8.67
C LEU A 26 2.64 -6.59 9.54
N ASP A 27 2.29 -5.44 10.09
CA ASP A 27 1.09 -5.31 10.93
C ASP A 27 -0.16 -5.58 10.11
N ASN A 28 -1.09 -6.31 10.67
CA ASN A 28 -2.36 -6.70 10.02
C ASN A 28 -3.43 -5.60 10.04
N ASN A 29 -3.14 -4.47 10.64
CA ASN A 29 -4.07 -3.36 10.75
C ASN A 29 -3.62 -2.18 9.91
N ILE A 30 -4.58 -1.49 9.31
CA ILE A 30 -4.33 -0.20 8.67
C ILE A 30 -4.52 0.89 9.72
N TYR A 31 -3.56 1.80 9.80
CA TYR A 31 -3.60 2.95 10.71
C TYR A 31 -4.02 4.18 9.92
N ILE A 32 -4.85 5.02 10.53
CA ILE A 32 -5.37 6.24 9.90
C ILE A 32 -4.67 7.45 10.50
N ASP A 33 -4.02 8.24 9.65
CA ASP A 33 -3.37 9.48 10.05
C ASP A 33 -4.31 10.65 9.79
N LYS A 34 -4.62 11.41 10.84
CA LYS A 34 -5.46 12.60 10.74
C LYS A 34 -4.61 13.79 10.30
N ASN A 35 -5.21 14.66 9.50
CA ASN A 35 -4.59 15.92 9.09
C ASN A 35 -3.26 15.76 8.34
N ARG A 36 -3.11 14.67 7.60
CA ARG A 36 -1.94 14.47 6.74
C ARG A 36 -2.31 14.79 5.31
N TYR A 37 -1.87 15.98 4.87
CA TYR A 37 -2.15 16.50 3.53
C TYR A 37 -0.98 16.35 2.57
N ASP A 38 0.17 15.90 3.08
CA ASP A 38 1.40 15.75 2.31
C ASP A 38 1.51 14.38 1.62
N ARG A 39 0.66 13.42 1.99
CA ARG A 39 0.69 12.09 1.41
C ARG A 39 -0.64 11.36 1.58
N VAL A 40 -0.93 10.46 0.63
CA VAL A 40 -2.16 9.64 0.68
C VAL A 40 -1.98 8.39 1.54
N GLY A 41 -0.77 7.87 1.64
CA GLY A 41 -0.44 6.71 2.46
C GLY A 41 1.04 6.63 2.74
N ALA A 42 1.43 5.71 3.61
CA ALA A 42 2.82 5.49 3.98
C ALA A 42 3.03 4.08 4.51
N CYS A 43 4.25 3.59 4.34
CA CYS A 43 4.71 2.38 5.00
C CYS A 43 5.84 2.77 5.95
N TYR A 44 5.63 2.58 7.25
CA TYR A 44 6.65 2.87 8.25
C TYR A 44 7.40 1.62 8.63
N ARG A 45 8.71 1.72 8.69
CA ARG A 45 9.58 0.66 9.18
C ARG A 45 10.13 1.05 10.54
N TYR A 46 9.91 0.19 11.52
CA TYR A 46 10.48 0.32 12.86
C TYR A 46 11.58 -0.73 13.01
N LYS A 47 12.72 -0.37 13.64
CA LYS A 47 13.90 -1.23 13.64
C LYS A 47 14.06 -2.14 14.85
N PHE A 48 13.54 -1.75 16.02
CA PHE A 48 13.80 -2.49 17.25
C PHE A 48 12.53 -2.73 18.05
N PRO A 49 11.80 -3.85 17.84
CA PRO A 49 12.02 -4.89 16.81
C PRO A 49 11.62 -4.42 15.43
N GLU A 50 12.16 -5.07 14.41
CA GLU A 50 11.77 -4.73 13.03
C GLU A 50 10.30 -5.05 12.80
N ARG A 51 9.57 -4.07 12.31
CA ARG A 51 8.17 -4.24 11.93
C ARG A 51 7.78 -3.18 10.92
N TYR A 52 6.69 -3.43 10.21
CA TYR A 52 6.15 -2.53 9.20
C TYR A 52 4.70 -2.23 9.51
N GLN A 53 4.29 -0.98 9.33
CA GLN A 53 2.91 -0.54 9.49
C GLN A 53 2.47 0.25 8.26
N ILE A 54 1.26 -0.01 7.79
CA ILE A 54 0.65 0.70 6.67
C ILE A 54 -0.28 1.76 7.24
N HIS A 55 -0.07 3.01 6.83
CA HIS A 55 -0.88 4.15 7.22
C HIS A 55 -1.56 4.76 6.01
N LEU A 56 -2.79 5.20 6.17
CA LEU A 56 -3.51 5.98 5.17
C LEU A 56 -3.89 7.31 5.77
N SER A 57 -3.84 8.37 4.96
CA SER A 57 -4.39 9.66 5.39
C SER A 57 -5.91 9.56 5.45
N GLU A 58 -6.51 10.26 6.40
CA GLU A 58 -7.95 10.22 6.60
C GLU A 58 -8.74 10.52 5.32
N ASP A 59 -8.31 11.53 4.57
CA ASP A 59 -9.01 11.94 3.33
C ASP A 59 -8.92 10.88 2.21
N THR A 60 -7.96 9.96 2.29
CA THR A 60 -7.87 8.85 1.33
C THR A 60 -9.11 7.97 1.38
N LEU A 61 -9.79 7.92 2.52
CA LEU A 61 -11.00 7.11 2.69
C LEU A 61 -12.17 7.62 1.87
N MET A 62 -12.08 8.83 1.34
CA MET A 62 -13.11 9.40 0.46
C MET A 62 -12.94 8.95 -1.00
N ALA A 63 -11.83 8.33 -1.33
CA ALA A 63 -11.60 7.78 -2.67
C ALA A 63 -12.40 6.50 -2.88
N LYS A 64 -12.53 6.08 -4.15
CA LYS A 64 -13.18 4.82 -4.48
C LYS A 64 -12.41 3.65 -3.88
N GLU A 65 -13.11 2.60 -3.50
CA GLU A 65 -12.50 1.42 -2.87
C GLU A 65 -11.36 0.85 -3.71
N ASN A 66 -11.51 0.81 -5.04
CA ASN A 66 -10.47 0.30 -5.91
C ASN A 66 -9.20 1.15 -5.86
N GLU A 67 -9.33 2.47 -5.74
CA GLU A 67 -8.18 3.36 -5.59
C GLU A 67 -7.51 3.16 -4.24
N VAL A 68 -8.31 3.01 -3.18
CA VAL A 68 -7.77 2.72 -1.85
C VAL A 68 -6.99 1.40 -1.87
N LYS A 69 -7.51 0.39 -2.56
CA LYS A 69 -6.83 -0.90 -2.71
C LYS A 69 -5.48 -0.76 -3.41
N ASN A 70 -5.41 0.05 -4.47
CA ASN A 70 -4.16 0.32 -5.18
C ASN A 70 -3.15 1.04 -4.28
N ILE A 71 -3.61 1.98 -3.47
CA ILE A 71 -2.75 2.71 -2.53
C ILE A 71 -2.20 1.76 -1.46
N ILE A 72 -3.06 0.90 -0.92
CA ILE A 72 -2.62 -0.11 0.06
C ILE A 72 -1.58 -1.04 -0.57
N ALA A 73 -1.79 -1.47 -1.81
CA ALA A 73 -0.82 -2.32 -2.51
C ALA A 73 0.52 -1.61 -2.70
N HIS A 74 0.49 -0.32 -3.06
CA HIS A 74 1.69 0.51 -3.16
C HIS A 74 2.50 0.44 -1.86
N GLU A 75 1.83 0.61 -0.73
CA GLU A 75 2.51 0.62 0.57
C GLU A 75 2.95 -0.77 1.02
N VAL A 76 2.15 -1.81 0.76
CA VAL A 76 2.55 -3.18 1.08
C VAL A 76 3.83 -3.56 0.32
N LEU A 77 3.96 -3.12 -0.93
CA LEU A 77 5.17 -3.38 -1.72
C LEU A 77 6.40 -2.62 -1.21
N HIS A 78 6.22 -1.67 -0.29
CA HIS A 78 7.34 -1.04 0.43
C HIS A 78 7.72 -1.79 1.72
N SER A 79 7.00 -2.82 2.09
CA SER A 79 7.21 -3.51 3.37
C SER A 79 8.36 -4.53 3.35
N ASN A 80 9.45 -4.19 2.67
CA ASN A 80 10.69 -4.95 2.65
C ASN A 80 11.83 -3.96 2.45
N PHE A 81 12.96 -4.17 3.13
CA PHE A 81 14.05 -3.20 3.03
C PHE A 81 14.59 -3.05 1.61
N LEU A 82 14.45 -4.08 0.75
CA LEU A 82 14.87 -4.00 -0.66
C LEU A 82 13.95 -3.13 -1.51
N THR A 83 12.75 -2.87 -1.04
CA THR A 83 11.72 -2.14 -1.80
C THR A 83 11.20 -0.92 -1.05
N MET A 84 11.94 -0.42 -0.05
CA MET A 84 11.53 0.78 0.69
C MET A 84 11.44 2.02 -0.20
N GLU A 85 12.19 2.05 -1.29
CA GLU A 85 12.14 3.14 -2.27
C GLU A 85 11.51 2.66 -3.57
N HIS A 86 11.11 3.61 -4.42
CA HIS A 86 10.55 3.32 -5.75
C HIS A 86 11.66 2.94 -6.73
N ASN A 87 12.37 1.85 -6.43
CA ASN A 87 13.44 1.35 -7.28
C ASN A 87 12.90 0.37 -8.31
N TYR A 88 13.80 -0.17 -9.16
CA TYR A 88 13.38 -1.09 -10.23
C TYR A 88 12.79 -2.40 -9.67
N ILE A 89 13.21 -2.83 -8.49
CA ILE A 89 12.66 -4.03 -7.85
C ILE A 89 11.20 -3.79 -7.46
N TRP A 90 10.92 -2.64 -6.84
CA TRP A 90 9.56 -2.24 -6.48
C TRP A 90 8.69 -2.16 -7.75
N GLU A 91 9.21 -1.52 -8.80
CA GLU A 91 8.48 -1.39 -10.07
C GLU A 91 8.19 -2.76 -10.71
N MET A 92 9.13 -3.69 -10.60
CA MET A 92 8.93 -5.05 -11.10
C MET A 92 7.74 -5.73 -10.43
N TYR A 93 7.61 -5.58 -9.10
CA TYR A 93 6.48 -6.15 -8.38
C TYR A 93 5.18 -5.43 -8.71
N CYS A 94 5.21 -4.11 -8.91
CA CYS A 94 4.03 -3.37 -9.37
C CYS A 94 3.54 -3.92 -10.71
N LYS A 95 4.47 -4.18 -11.63
CA LYS A 95 4.12 -4.74 -12.94
C LYS A 95 3.51 -6.14 -12.80
N ARG A 96 4.06 -6.98 -11.95
CA ARG A 96 3.50 -8.31 -11.71
C ARG A 96 2.08 -8.25 -11.14
N MET A 97 1.83 -7.32 -10.24
CA MET A 97 0.49 -7.08 -9.69
C MET A 97 -0.48 -6.63 -10.77
N HIS A 98 -0.04 -5.75 -11.65
CA HIS A 98 -0.85 -5.32 -12.78
C HIS A 98 -1.16 -6.48 -13.73
N ASP A 99 -0.13 -7.24 -14.11
CA ASP A 99 -0.28 -8.30 -15.11
C ASP A 99 -1.17 -9.44 -14.62
N LYS A 100 -1.08 -9.77 -13.32
CA LYS A 100 -1.85 -10.90 -12.78
C LYS A 100 -3.24 -10.50 -12.29
N PHE A 101 -3.39 -9.34 -11.67
CA PHE A 101 -4.62 -8.96 -10.99
C PHE A 101 -5.24 -7.65 -11.49
N GLY A 102 -4.57 -6.93 -12.37
CA GLY A 102 -5.09 -5.66 -12.88
C GLY A 102 -4.91 -4.46 -11.95
N TYR A 103 -4.04 -4.56 -10.95
CA TYR A 103 -3.73 -3.42 -10.09
C TYR A 103 -3.14 -2.28 -10.90
N ASN A 104 -3.54 -1.07 -10.57
CA ASN A 104 -3.01 0.15 -11.19
C ASN A 104 -2.26 0.97 -10.15
N ILE A 105 -1.09 0.46 -9.75
CA ILE A 105 -0.27 1.04 -8.69
C ILE A 105 0.55 2.19 -9.28
N GLN A 106 0.38 3.39 -8.71
CA GLN A 106 1.08 4.58 -9.17
C GLN A 106 2.33 4.83 -8.31
N VAL A 107 3.38 5.38 -8.90
CA VAL A 107 4.57 5.79 -8.16
C VAL A 107 4.23 6.96 -7.24
N LYS A 108 3.40 7.87 -7.72
CA LYS A 108 3.00 9.07 -6.96
C LYS A 108 1.51 9.30 -7.10
N TYR A 109 0.84 9.57 -5.99
CA TYR A 109 -0.58 9.87 -5.98
C TYR A 109 -0.82 11.36 -5.80
N SER A 110 -1.86 11.85 -6.49
CA SER A 110 -2.31 13.24 -6.41
C SER A 110 -3.69 13.26 -5.77
N TRP A 111 -3.89 14.13 -4.77
CA TRP A 111 -5.19 14.32 -4.14
C TRP A 111 -6.27 14.71 -5.16
N HIS A 112 -5.91 15.58 -6.09
CA HIS A 112 -6.83 16.02 -7.14
C HIS A 112 -7.36 14.83 -7.96
N LYS A 113 -6.47 13.94 -8.36
CA LYS A 113 -6.83 12.77 -9.16
C LYS A 113 -7.62 11.74 -8.36
N ILE A 114 -7.28 11.56 -7.08
CA ILE A 114 -7.92 10.57 -6.21
C ILE A 114 -9.34 11.00 -5.85
N LEU A 115 -9.52 12.26 -5.46
CA LEU A 115 -10.79 12.74 -4.92
C LEU A 115 -11.81 13.12 -6.00
N LYS A 116 -11.39 13.26 -7.25
CA LYS A 116 -12.29 13.62 -8.36
C LYS A 116 -12.95 12.44 -9.06
N GLN A 117 -12.79 11.29 -8.58
CA GLN A 117 -13.33 10.09 -9.25
C GLN A 117 -14.82 9.88 -9.06
#